data_79284310836be80641b921301b97630d
#
_entry.id   79284310836be80641b921301b97630d
#
_cell.length_a   1.000
_cell.length_b   1.000
_cell.length_c   1.000
_cell.angle_alpha   90.00
_cell.angle_beta   90.00
_cell.angle_gamma   90.00
#
_symmetry.space_group_name_H-M   'P 1'
#
loop_
_entity.id
_entity.type
_entity.pdbx_description
1 polymer ?
#
loop_
_entity_poly.entity_id
_entity_poly.type
_entity_poly.pdbx_seq_one_letter_code
_entity_poly.pdbx_strand_id
1 'polypeptide(L)'
;MKNRLTSTAFCIILSLLMLSALSGCVTAPIGKGEDLMSGVKADVTYSDVDISGRNAVSVTDFAIRLFQKSAEKGKNTLISPLSVLSALAMTANGAGGNTLSQMEDVFGLSVLELNSYLHAYINALPSGDKYRLSLANSIWFRDDERFTVNQDFLQANANWYGAGICKAPFDDTTLKGINSWVSDNTDGMIENILDKIPEEAVMYLVNALAFDAEWQKIYNENQVRDGVFNKEDGTKQDVELMYSEENQYLKDDNAAGFIKYYADQKYAFVALLPNEGVSILDYIAS
;
A
#
# COMPACT_ATOMS: atom_id res chain seq x y z
N MET A 1 -6.95 9.10 -57.39
CA MET A 1 -7.99 8.95 -56.34
C MET A 1 -7.92 7.64 -55.54
N LYS A 2 -7.02 6.70 -55.84
CA LYS A 2 -6.91 5.40 -55.14
C LYS A 2 -6.08 5.40 -53.83
N ASN A 3 -5.24 6.41 -53.60
CA ASN A 3 -4.31 6.43 -52.43
C ASN A 3 -4.83 7.16 -51.17
N ARG A 4 -6.03 7.74 -51.24
CA ARG A 4 -6.63 8.40 -50.03
C ARG A 4 -7.55 7.47 -49.22
N LEU A 5 -8.12 6.43 -49.87
CA LEU A 5 -8.98 5.48 -49.14
C LEU A 5 -8.21 4.47 -48.28
N THR A 6 -6.97 4.12 -48.65
CA THR A 6 -6.16 3.18 -47.86
C THR A 6 -5.58 3.81 -46.62
N SER A 7 -5.28 5.13 -46.62
CA SER A 7 -4.78 5.86 -45.45
C SER A 7 -5.84 6.07 -44.37
N THR A 8 -7.10 6.31 -44.76
CA THR A 8 -8.20 6.51 -43.83
C THR A 8 -8.65 5.18 -43.18
N ALA A 9 -8.60 4.08 -43.92
CA ALA A 9 -8.89 2.75 -43.37
C ALA A 9 -7.82 2.29 -42.37
N PHE A 10 -6.55 2.63 -42.63
CA PHE A 10 -5.45 2.29 -41.72
C PHE A 10 -5.48 3.11 -40.41
N CYS A 11 -5.87 4.40 -40.47
CA CYS A 11 -6.05 5.23 -39.27
C CYS A 11 -7.25 4.79 -38.43
N ILE A 12 -8.33 4.31 -39.04
CA ILE A 12 -9.53 3.81 -38.33
C ILE A 12 -9.22 2.47 -37.64
N ILE A 13 -8.46 1.59 -38.27
CA ILE A 13 -8.04 0.32 -37.67
C ILE A 13 -7.03 0.56 -36.53
N LEU A 14 -6.14 1.53 -36.64
CA LEU A 14 -5.21 1.89 -35.57
C LEU A 14 -5.91 2.57 -34.39
N SER A 15 -6.96 3.36 -34.64
CA SER A 15 -7.77 3.97 -33.55
C SER A 15 -8.70 2.97 -32.87
N LEU A 16 -9.18 1.92 -33.55
CA LEU A 16 -9.94 0.84 -32.93
C LEU A 16 -9.05 -0.10 -32.09
N LEU A 17 -7.76 -0.24 -32.41
CA LEU A 17 -6.80 -1.02 -31.62
C LEU A 17 -6.34 -0.28 -30.35
N MET A 18 -6.44 1.05 -30.30
CA MET A 18 -6.13 1.83 -29.08
C MET A 18 -7.31 1.97 -28.11
N LEU A 19 -8.55 1.62 -28.50
CA LEU A 19 -9.72 1.66 -27.61
C LEU A 19 -9.93 0.38 -26.79
N SER A 20 -9.13 -0.68 -27.02
CA SER A 20 -9.20 -1.92 -26.24
C SER A 20 -8.19 -2.00 -25.09
N ALA A 21 -7.42 -0.93 -24.80
CA ALA A 21 -6.42 -0.90 -23.73
C ALA A 21 -6.89 -0.24 -22.44
N LEU A 22 -8.18 0.08 -22.31
CA LEU A 22 -8.76 0.64 -21.11
C LEU A 22 -9.84 -0.30 -20.57
N SER A 23 -9.46 -1.40 -19.98
CA SER A 23 -10.25 -2.13 -18.98
C SER A 23 -9.56 -3.48 -18.72
N GLY A 24 -8.79 -3.55 -17.71
CA GLY A 24 -8.27 -4.78 -17.21
C GLY A 24 -7.15 -4.49 -16.25
N CYS A 25 -7.45 -4.45 -14.97
CA CYS A 25 -6.48 -5.00 -14.04
C CYS A 25 -6.17 -6.39 -14.59
N VAL A 26 -5.05 -6.55 -15.28
CA VAL A 26 -4.49 -7.85 -15.59
C VAL A 26 -4.06 -8.39 -14.23
N THR A 27 -4.98 -9.06 -13.56
CA THR A 27 -4.60 -9.95 -12.48
C THR A 27 -3.68 -10.99 -13.12
N ALA A 28 -2.39 -10.90 -12.82
CA ALA A 28 -1.44 -11.95 -13.18
C ALA A 28 -2.07 -13.30 -12.80
N PRO A 29 -1.94 -14.36 -13.62
CA PRO A 29 -2.57 -15.63 -13.33
C PRO A 29 -2.14 -16.07 -11.94
N ILE A 30 -3.09 -16.07 -11.03
CA ILE A 30 -2.95 -16.55 -9.66
C ILE A 30 -2.65 -18.03 -9.78
N GLY A 31 -1.40 -18.46 -9.83
CA GLY A 31 -0.90 -19.82 -9.85
C GLY A 31 -1.96 -20.93 -10.14
N LYS A 32 -1.82 -22.12 -9.63
CA LYS A 32 -2.81 -23.21 -9.77
C LYS A 32 -4.05 -23.07 -8.86
N GLY A 33 -4.29 -21.91 -8.27
CA GLY A 33 -5.47 -21.64 -7.42
C GLY A 33 -6.75 -21.37 -8.22
N GLU A 34 -7.89 -21.59 -7.59
CA GLU A 34 -9.20 -21.17 -8.09
C GLU A 34 -9.40 -19.68 -7.83
N ASP A 35 -9.67 -18.90 -8.88
CA ASP A 35 -10.02 -17.48 -8.77
C ASP A 35 -11.48 -17.34 -8.32
N LEU A 36 -11.69 -16.97 -7.07
CA LEU A 36 -13.02 -16.77 -6.48
C LEU A 36 -13.66 -15.45 -6.95
N MET A 37 -12.89 -14.55 -7.56
CA MET A 37 -13.40 -13.27 -8.09
C MET A 37 -13.89 -13.39 -9.53
N SER A 38 -13.78 -14.56 -10.16
CA SER A 38 -14.25 -14.79 -11.51
C SER A 38 -15.73 -14.46 -11.65
N GLY A 39 -16.06 -13.43 -12.41
CA GLY A 39 -17.42 -12.93 -12.59
C GLY A 39 -17.95 -11.98 -11.50
N VAL A 40 -17.23 -11.78 -10.41
CA VAL A 40 -17.56 -10.79 -9.37
C VAL A 40 -17.02 -9.42 -9.79
N LYS A 41 -17.91 -8.43 -9.87
CA LYS A 41 -17.54 -7.05 -10.24
C LYS A 41 -18.10 -6.09 -9.21
N ALA A 42 -17.44 -4.94 -9.05
CA ALA A 42 -18.00 -3.87 -8.23
C ALA A 42 -19.38 -3.45 -8.77
N ASP A 43 -20.35 -3.36 -7.87
CA ASP A 43 -21.76 -3.04 -8.16
C ASP A 43 -22.29 -1.90 -7.27
N VAL A 44 -21.38 -1.16 -6.63
CA VAL A 44 -21.71 -0.05 -5.72
C VAL A 44 -21.53 1.29 -6.43
N THR A 45 -22.41 2.25 -6.11
CA THR A 45 -22.23 3.64 -6.49
C THR A 45 -21.49 4.36 -5.36
N TYR A 46 -20.32 4.88 -5.69
CA TYR A 46 -19.50 5.61 -4.71
C TYR A 46 -20.05 7.02 -4.53
N SER A 47 -20.19 7.44 -3.28
CA SER A 47 -20.50 8.83 -2.91
C SER A 47 -19.22 9.63 -2.70
N ASP A 48 -19.28 10.94 -2.81
CA ASP A 48 -18.19 11.80 -2.39
C ASP A 48 -17.98 11.63 -0.88
N VAL A 49 -16.74 11.34 -0.51
CA VAL A 49 -16.30 11.16 0.89
C VAL A 49 -15.27 12.24 1.20
N ASP A 50 -15.48 12.95 2.30
CA ASP A 50 -14.50 13.90 2.82
C ASP A 50 -13.29 13.11 3.39
N ILE A 51 -12.20 13.09 2.62
CA ILE A 51 -10.94 12.45 3.01
C ILE A 51 -10.09 13.30 3.95
N SER A 52 -10.53 14.50 4.33
CA SER A 52 -9.85 15.43 5.25
C SER A 52 -10.57 15.60 6.59
N GLY A 53 -11.78 15.06 6.74
CA GLY A 53 -12.64 15.22 7.90
C GLY A 53 -12.38 14.25 9.05
N ARG A 54 -13.44 13.95 9.81
CA ARG A 54 -13.38 13.07 10.99
C ARG A 54 -12.75 11.70 10.70
N ASN A 55 -13.04 11.13 9.55
CA ASN A 55 -12.53 9.81 9.17
C ASN A 55 -11.00 9.83 9.01
N ALA A 56 -10.44 10.92 8.47
CA ALA A 56 -9.00 11.11 8.40
C ALA A 56 -8.34 11.15 9.78
N VAL A 57 -9.00 11.76 10.77
CA VAL A 57 -8.51 11.79 12.16
C VAL A 57 -8.45 10.38 12.73
N SER A 58 -9.50 9.57 12.58
CA SER A 58 -9.52 8.17 13.06
C SER A 58 -8.43 7.31 12.40
N VAL A 59 -8.22 7.47 11.08
CA VAL A 59 -7.17 6.75 10.34
C VAL A 59 -5.77 7.20 10.77
N THR A 60 -5.58 8.50 11.03
CA THR A 60 -4.31 9.03 11.55
C THR A 60 -4.04 8.52 12.97
N ASP A 61 -5.04 8.50 13.83
CA ASP A 61 -4.93 7.94 15.19
C ASP A 61 -4.57 6.45 15.16
N PHE A 62 -5.22 5.67 14.28
CA PHE A 62 -4.82 4.27 14.05
C PHE A 62 -3.35 4.16 13.63
N ALA A 63 -2.89 4.99 12.69
CA ALA A 63 -1.52 4.98 12.18
C ALA A 63 -0.49 5.28 13.29
N ILE A 64 -0.78 6.26 14.15
CA ILE A 64 0.08 6.62 15.29
C ILE A 64 0.12 5.47 16.29
N ARG A 65 -1.03 4.92 16.70
CA ARG A 65 -1.10 3.79 17.63
C ARG A 65 -0.39 2.54 17.09
N LEU A 66 -0.52 2.27 15.78
CA LEU A 66 0.17 1.17 15.14
C LEU A 66 1.69 1.38 15.23
N PHE A 67 2.18 2.59 14.93
CA PHE A 67 3.61 2.89 15.03
C PHE A 67 4.11 2.76 16.46
N GLN A 68 3.41 3.33 17.44
CA GLN A 68 3.74 3.23 18.87
C GLN A 68 3.86 1.76 19.33
N LYS A 69 2.99 0.88 18.83
CA LYS A 69 3.00 -0.55 19.18
C LYS A 69 4.06 -1.37 18.44
N SER A 70 4.53 -0.87 17.28
CA SER A 70 5.50 -1.56 16.43
C SER A 70 6.93 -1.11 16.70
N ALA A 71 7.12 0.11 17.21
CA ALA A 71 8.44 0.65 17.48
C ALA A 71 9.09 -0.04 18.69
N GLU A 72 10.34 -0.50 18.53
CA GLU A 72 11.12 -1.16 19.57
C GLU A 72 12.44 -0.41 19.78
N LYS A 73 12.86 -0.31 21.05
CA LYS A 73 14.13 0.32 21.40
C LYS A 73 15.32 -0.37 20.73
N GLY A 74 16.20 0.42 20.11
CA GLY A 74 17.42 -0.06 19.47
C GLY A 74 17.18 -0.80 18.14
N LYS A 75 15.96 -0.72 17.57
CA LYS A 75 15.64 -1.31 16.27
C LYS A 75 15.08 -0.27 15.31
N ASN A 76 15.44 -0.43 14.03
CA ASN A 76 14.76 0.30 12.95
C ASN A 76 13.36 -0.29 12.76
N THR A 77 12.36 0.59 12.66
CA THR A 77 10.98 0.19 12.42
C THR A 77 10.49 0.88 11.15
N LEU A 78 9.98 0.10 10.20
CA LEU A 78 9.28 0.58 9.01
C LEU A 78 7.90 -0.05 8.98
N ILE A 79 6.88 0.77 8.89
CA ILE A 79 5.49 0.32 8.75
C ILE A 79 4.79 1.09 7.64
N SER A 80 3.77 0.47 7.06
CA SER A 80 2.80 1.13 6.18
C SER A 80 1.41 1.03 6.83
N PRO A 81 0.96 2.07 7.54
CA PRO A 81 -0.37 2.05 8.16
C PRO A 81 -1.50 1.84 7.15
N LEU A 82 -1.37 2.40 5.95
CA LEU A 82 -2.34 2.24 4.87
C LEU A 82 -2.47 0.76 4.46
N SER A 83 -1.36 0.04 4.33
CA SER A 83 -1.34 -1.38 3.98
C SER A 83 -1.98 -2.24 5.06
N VAL A 84 -1.61 -2.00 6.33
CA VAL A 84 -2.17 -2.76 7.46
C VAL A 84 -3.67 -2.51 7.60
N LEU A 85 -4.09 -1.25 7.51
CA LEU A 85 -5.49 -0.87 7.63
C LEU A 85 -6.33 -1.45 6.48
N SER A 86 -5.83 -1.43 5.25
CA SER A 86 -6.50 -2.03 4.09
C SER A 86 -6.69 -3.54 4.27
N ALA A 87 -5.66 -4.26 4.70
CA ALA A 87 -5.73 -5.70 4.95
C ALA A 87 -6.74 -6.05 6.06
N LEU A 88 -6.72 -5.30 7.16
CA LEU A 88 -7.67 -5.49 8.27
C LEU A 88 -9.10 -5.14 7.86
N ALA A 89 -9.31 -4.07 7.08
CA ALA A 89 -10.62 -3.67 6.60
C ALA A 89 -11.22 -4.69 5.63
N MET A 90 -10.40 -5.26 4.72
CA MET A 90 -10.82 -6.40 3.91
C MET A 90 -11.32 -7.57 4.76
N THR A 91 -10.60 -7.89 5.84
CA THR A 91 -10.98 -8.95 6.77
C THR A 91 -12.27 -8.62 7.52
N ALA A 92 -12.44 -7.37 7.95
CA ALA A 92 -13.62 -6.91 8.68
C ALA A 92 -14.92 -7.06 7.88
N ASN A 93 -14.86 -7.03 6.54
CA ASN A 93 -16.02 -7.31 5.68
C ASN A 93 -16.54 -8.76 5.81
N GLY A 94 -15.74 -9.67 6.38
CA GLY A 94 -16.14 -11.04 6.70
C GLY A 94 -16.42 -11.28 8.19
N ALA A 95 -16.20 -10.29 9.04
CA ALA A 95 -16.38 -10.39 10.49
C ALA A 95 -17.84 -10.09 10.89
N GLY A 96 -18.25 -10.62 12.05
CA GLY A 96 -19.57 -10.36 12.62
C GLY A 96 -19.56 -10.37 14.13
N GLY A 97 -20.65 -9.88 14.74
CA GLY A 97 -20.82 -9.85 16.20
C GLY A 97 -19.69 -9.15 16.94
N ASN A 98 -19.20 -9.72 18.02
CA ASN A 98 -18.14 -9.13 18.84
C ASN A 98 -16.81 -8.91 18.07
N THR A 99 -16.48 -9.79 17.15
CA THR A 99 -15.24 -9.63 16.36
C THR A 99 -15.29 -8.36 15.51
N LEU A 100 -16.40 -8.12 14.81
CA LEU A 100 -16.59 -6.91 14.05
C LEU A 100 -16.54 -5.66 14.94
N SER A 101 -17.27 -5.66 16.05
CA SER A 101 -17.29 -4.53 17.00
C SER A 101 -15.88 -4.20 17.52
N GLN A 102 -15.09 -5.22 17.89
CA GLN A 102 -13.71 -5.01 18.34
C GLN A 102 -12.80 -4.46 17.23
N MET A 103 -13.00 -4.87 15.98
CA MET A 103 -12.26 -4.32 14.84
C MET A 103 -12.64 -2.85 14.61
N GLU A 104 -13.93 -2.52 14.63
CA GLU A 104 -14.42 -1.14 14.50
C GLU A 104 -13.91 -0.23 15.62
N ASP A 105 -13.83 -0.73 16.86
CA ASP A 105 -13.22 -0.01 17.99
C ASP A 105 -11.75 0.30 17.72
N VAL A 106 -11.02 -0.65 17.14
CA VAL A 106 -9.61 -0.45 16.76
C VAL A 106 -9.45 0.57 15.61
N PHE A 107 -10.36 0.56 14.65
CA PHE A 107 -10.33 1.52 13.53
C PHE A 107 -10.81 2.92 13.94
N GLY A 108 -11.66 3.03 14.96
CA GLY A 108 -12.38 4.24 15.33
C GLY A 108 -13.45 4.64 14.31
N LEU A 109 -13.86 3.71 13.44
CA LEU A 109 -14.85 3.86 12.38
C LEU A 109 -15.61 2.55 12.20
N SER A 110 -16.88 2.64 11.77
CA SER A 110 -17.56 1.45 11.26
C SER A 110 -16.87 0.92 9.99
N VAL A 111 -17.03 -0.36 9.71
CA VAL A 111 -16.44 -0.99 8.53
C VAL A 111 -16.88 -0.30 7.22
N LEU A 112 -18.14 0.16 7.16
CA LEU A 112 -18.66 0.86 5.98
C LEU A 112 -18.02 2.25 5.80
N GLU A 113 -17.87 3.03 6.88
CA GLU A 113 -17.19 4.33 6.85
C GLU A 113 -15.72 4.14 6.44
N LEU A 114 -15.05 3.12 6.98
CA LEU A 114 -13.67 2.82 6.64
C LEU A 114 -13.50 2.38 5.19
N ASN A 115 -14.36 1.50 4.69
CA ASN A 115 -14.37 1.07 3.28
C ASN A 115 -14.52 2.28 2.34
N SER A 116 -15.52 3.12 2.60
CA SER A 116 -15.78 4.31 1.80
C SER A 116 -14.61 5.30 1.82
N TYR A 117 -14.04 5.53 3.02
CA TYR A 117 -12.88 6.40 3.20
C TYR A 117 -11.64 5.89 2.46
N LEU A 118 -11.27 4.61 2.66
CA LEU A 118 -10.09 4.02 2.03
C LEU A 118 -10.23 4.00 0.51
N HIS A 119 -11.41 3.65 0.00
CA HIS A 119 -11.67 3.70 -1.44
C HIS A 119 -11.47 5.12 -2.00
N ALA A 120 -12.08 6.13 -1.39
CA ALA A 120 -11.94 7.53 -1.82
C ALA A 120 -10.49 8.01 -1.69
N TYR A 121 -9.82 7.72 -0.57
CA TYR A 121 -8.45 8.13 -0.31
C TYR A 121 -7.46 7.51 -1.32
N ILE A 122 -7.53 6.21 -1.55
CA ILE A 122 -6.63 5.50 -2.47
C ILE A 122 -6.82 6.00 -3.90
N ASN A 123 -8.08 6.21 -4.34
CA ASN A 123 -8.35 6.73 -5.68
C ASN A 123 -7.98 8.22 -5.86
N ALA A 124 -7.84 8.97 -4.77
CA ALA A 124 -7.37 10.36 -4.79
C ALA A 124 -5.84 10.49 -4.76
N LEU A 125 -5.10 9.39 -4.54
CA LEU A 125 -3.64 9.42 -4.51
C LEU A 125 -3.08 9.87 -5.86
N PRO A 126 -2.16 10.87 -5.87
CA PRO A 126 -1.57 11.35 -7.10
C PRO A 126 -0.78 10.29 -7.84
N SER A 127 -0.86 10.29 -9.17
CA SER A 127 -0.03 9.47 -10.06
C SER A 127 0.46 10.30 -11.24
N GLY A 128 1.66 10.08 -11.71
CA GLY A 128 2.30 10.81 -12.81
C GLY A 128 3.59 10.14 -13.26
N ASP A 129 4.24 10.70 -14.27
CA ASP A 129 5.46 10.12 -14.86
C ASP A 129 6.66 10.08 -13.90
N LYS A 130 6.66 10.94 -12.88
CA LYS A 130 7.78 11.11 -11.93
C LYS A 130 7.49 10.61 -10.52
N TYR A 131 6.30 10.12 -10.29
CA TYR A 131 5.91 9.56 -9.00
C TYR A 131 4.76 8.58 -9.18
N ARG A 132 4.84 7.47 -8.49
CA ARG A 132 3.83 6.43 -8.47
C ARG A 132 3.74 5.80 -7.09
N LEU A 133 2.52 5.62 -6.61
CA LEU A 133 2.20 4.75 -5.49
C LEU A 133 1.30 3.66 -6.02
N SER A 134 1.81 2.43 -6.05
CA SER A 134 1.07 1.23 -6.43
C SER A 134 0.58 0.54 -5.19
N LEU A 135 -0.70 0.20 -5.15
CA LEU A 135 -1.30 -0.54 -4.05
C LEU A 135 -2.18 -1.64 -4.63
N ALA A 136 -1.89 -2.87 -4.23
CA ALA A 136 -2.65 -4.03 -4.64
C ALA A 136 -3.00 -4.92 -3.45
N ASN A 137 -4.16 -5.56 -3.51
CA ASN A 137 -4.71 -6.37 -2.43
C ASN A 137 -5.03 -7.78 -2.92
N SER A 138 -4.67 -8.80 -2.14
CA SER A 138 -5.14 -10.16 -2.38
C SER A 138 -5.40 -10.94 -1.11
N ILE A 139 -6.30 -11.90 -1.20
CA ILE A 139 -6.64 -12.84 -0.13
C ILE A 139 -6.51 -14.25 -0.71
N TRP A 140 -5.76 -15.07 -0.02
CA TRP A 140 -5.50 -16.45 -0.39
C TRP A 140 -6.10 -17.36 0.66
N PHE A 141 -7.02 -18.22 0.28
CA PHE A 141 -7.63 -19.22 1.16
C PHE A 141 -7.06 -20.60 0.86
N ARG A 142 -6.84 -21.39 1.92
CA ARG A 142 -6.50 -22.79 1.75
C ARG A 142 -7.67 -23.53 1.08
N ASP A 143 -7.37 -24.36 0.08
CA ASP A 143 -8.32 -25.28 -0.52
C ASP A 143 -8.59 -26.41 0.48
N ASP A 144 -9.64 -26.25 1.29
CA ASP A 144 -10.09 -27.17 2.30
C ASP A 144 -11.61 -27.19 2.30
N GLU A 145 -12.21 -28.37 2.22
CA GLU A 145 -13.68 -28.54 2.16
C GLU A 145 -14.42 -28.01 3.39
N ARG A 146 -13.70 -27.76 4.50
CA ARG A 146 -14.24 -27.16 5.73
C ARG A 146 -14.47 -25.66 5.61
N PHE A 147 -13.92 -25.00 4.58
CA PHE A 147 -14.03 -23.57 4.38
C PHE A 147 -14.93 -23.25 3.20
N THR A 148 -15.92 -22.41 3.48
CA THR A 148 -16.76 -21.79 2.46
C THR A 148 -16.63 -20.28 2.55
N VAL A 149 -16.29 -19.64 1.45
CA VAL A 149 -16.21 -18.17 1.37
C VAL A 149 -17.57 -17.62 1.00
N ASN A 150 -18.08 -16.69 1.80
CA ASN A 150 -19.40 -16.09 1.58
C ASN A 150 -19.36 -15.15 0.36
N GLN A 151 -20.41 -15.18 -0.46
CA GLN A 151 -20.52 -14.32 -1.63
C GLN A 151 -20.54 -12.82 -1.27
N ASP A 152 -21.18 -12.44 -0.15
CA ASP A 152 -21.22 -11.04 0.31
C ASP A 152 -19.82 -10.53 0.66
N PHE A 153 -18.94 -11.40 1.19
CA PHE A 153 -17.54 -11.07 1.43
C PHE A 153 -16.78 -10.82 0.13
N LEU A 154 -16.97 -11.65 -0.88
CA LEU A 154 -16.36 -11.45 -2.19
C LEU A 154 -16.84 -10.13 -2.82
N GLN A 155 -18.14 -9.88 -2.77
CA GLN A 155 -18.74 -8.67 -3.31
C GLN A 155 -18.24 -7.40 -2.60
N ALA A 156 -18.17 -7.40 -1.26
CA ALA A 156 -17.64 -6.27 -0.51
C ALA A 156 -16.19 -5.96 -0.87
N ASN A 157 -15.34 -7.00 -1.02
CA ASN A 157 -13.95 -6.82 -1.40
C ASN A 157 -13.77 -6.40 -2.87
N ALA A 158 -14.69 -6.81 -3.77
CA ALA A 158 -14.75 -6.28 -5.12
C ALA A 158 -15.12 -4.80 -5.13
N ASN A 159 -16.13 -4.42 -4.34
CA ASN A 159 -16.67 -3.06 -4.30
C ASN A 159 -15.64 -2.03 -3.78
N TRP A 160 -14.88 -2.36 -2.75
CA TRP A 160 -14.08 -1.37 -2.03
C TRP A 160 -12.58 -1.46 -2.28
N TYR A 161 -12.06 -2.66 -2.59
CA TYR A 161 -10.62 -2.91 -2.61
C TYR A 161 -10.07 -3.40 -3.95
N GLY A 162 -10.95 -3.81 -4.87
CA GLY A 162 -10.52 -4.46 -6.11
C GLY A 162 -9.60 -5.67 -5.84
N ALA A 163 -9.80 -6.34 -4.69
CA ALA A 163 -8.92 -7.39 -4.23
C ALA A 163 -9.01 -8.64 -5.10
N GLY A 164 -7.86 -9.25 -5.41
CA GLY A 164 -7.79 -10.61 -5.91
C GLY A 164 -8.07 -11.60 -4.78
N ILE A 165 -8.99 -12.55 -4.95
CA ILE A 165 -9.28 -13.56 -3.94
C ILE A 165 -9.21 -14.95 -4.59
N CYS A 166 -8.37 -15.82 -4.05
CA CYS A 166 -8.23 -17.15 -4.58
C CYS A 166 -8.20 -18.24 -3.51
N LYS A 167 -8.54 -19.45 -3.93
CA LYS A 167 -8.46 -20.68 -3.15
C LYS A 167 -7.33 -21.54 -3.71
N ALA A 168 -6.39 -21.96 -2.86
CA ALA A 168 -5.17 -22.62 -3.31
C ALA A 168 -4.72 -23.72 -2.31
N PRO A 169 -3.94 -24.74 -2.74
CA PRO A 169 -3.58 -25.90 -1.90
C PRO A 169 -2.63 -25.58 -0.74
N PHE A 170 -2.04 -24.38 -0.70
CA PHE A 170 -1.04 -23.95 0.30
C PHE A 170 0.22 -24.82 0.33
N ASP A 171 0.66 -25.21 -0.83
CA ASP A 171 1.91 -25.92 -1.10
C ASP A 171 2.99 -24.97 -1.67
N ASP A 172 4.11 -25.52 -2.12
CA ASP A 172 5.20 -24.77 -2.75
C ASP A 172 4.74 -24.00 -4.01
N THR A 173 3.68 -24.43 -4.68
CA THR A 173 3.14 -23.71 -5.86
C THR A 173 2.38 -22.48 -5.41
N THR A 174 1.65 -22.54 -4.30
CA THR A 174 0.99 -21.38 -3.68
C THR A 174 2.02 -20.40 -3.14
N LEU A 175 3.08 -20.89 -2.47
CA LEU A 175 4.18 -20.04 -2.00
C LEU A 175 4.78 -19.20 -3.14
N LYS A 176 5.13 -19.87 -4.24
CA LYS A 176 5.65 -19.17 -5.44
C LYS A 176 4.63 -18.22 -6.05
N GLY A 177 3.36 -18.62 -6.06
CA GLY A 177 2.26 -17.78 -6.56
C GLY A 177 2.10 -16.48 -5.77
N ILE A 178 2.14 -16.53 -4.43
CA ILE A 178 2.07 -15.35 -3.57
C ILE A 178 3.29 -14.44 -3.79
N ASN A 179 4.49 -15.00 -3.80
CA ASN A 179 5.71 -14.20 -4.02
C ASN A 179 5.72 -13.57 -5.42
N SER A 180 5.36 -14.31 -6.47
CA SER A 180 5.24 -13.76 -7.82
C SER A 180 4.20 -12.65 -7.90
N TRP A 181 3.03 -12.85 -7.28
CA TRP A 181 1.98 -11.84 -7.25
C TRP A 181 2.47 -10.53 -6.60
N VAL A 182 3.22 -10.62 -5.49
CA VAL A 182 3.81 -9.42 -4.84
C VAL A 182 4.86 -8.77 -5.73
N SER A 183 5.76 -9.55 -6.32
CA SER A 183 6.78 -9.04 -7.24
C SER A 183 6.15 -8.30 -8.41
N ASP A 184 5.13 -8.89 -9.05
CA ASP A 184 4.42 -8.29 -10.17
C ASP A 184 3.69 -6.99 -9.80
N ASN A 185 3.16 -6.89 -8.57
CA ASN A 185 2.45 -5.70 -8.09
C ASN A 185 3.35 -4.65 -7.42
N THR A 186 4.67 -4.93 -7.31
CA THR A 186 5.67 -4.00 -6.80
C THR A 186 6.79 -3.71 -7.81
N ASP A 187 6.58 -4.02 -9.10
CA ASP A 187 7.57 -3.87 -10.17
C ASP A 187 8.93 -4.52 -9.82
N GLY A 188 8.89 -5.65 -9.13
CA GLY A 188 10.07 -6.38 -8.69
C GLY A 188 10.77 -5.80 -7.46
N MET A 189 10.26 -4.72 -6.85
CA MET A 189 10.87 -4.14 -5.63
C MET A 189 10.83 -5.10 -4.45
N ILE A 190 9.82 -5.98 -4.40
CA ILE A 190 9.69 -7.04 -3.39
C ILE A 190 9.59 -8.37 -4.12
N GLU A 191 10.68 -9.12 -4.16
CA GLU A 191 10.71 -10.40 -4.86
C GLU A 191 10.07 -11.53 -4.04
N ASN A 192 10.28 -11.54 -2.73
CA ASN A 192 9.79 -12.58 -1.84
C ASN A 192 9.33 -12.00 -0.51
N ILE A 193 8.11 -12.35 -0.08
CA ILE A 193 7.54 -11.99 1.23
C ILE A 193 7.35 -13.20 2.13
N LEU A 194 7.35 -14.39 1.55
CA LEU A 194 7.20 -15.65 2.26
C LEU A 194 8.35 -16.60 1.88
N ASP A 195 8.95 -17.21 2.91
CA ASP A 195 9.94 -18.28 2.73
C ASP A 195 9.29 -19.67 2.79
N LYS A 196 8.18 -19.80 3.50
CA LYS A 196 7.41 -21.04 3.68
C LYS A 196 5.96 -20.74 4.03
N ILE A 197 5.08 -21.69 3.76
CA ILE A 197 3.69 -21.70 4.23
C ILE A 197 3.59 -22.67 5.40
N PRO A 198 3.25 -22.23 6.63
CA PRO A 198 2.98 -23.11 7.75
C PRO A 198 1.81 -24.07 7.45
N GLU A 199 1.90 -25.31 7.96
CA GLU A 199 0.89 -26.33 7.70
C GLU A 199 -0.49 -25.93 8.23
N GLU A 200 -0.53 -25.20 9.36
CA GLU A 200 -1.72 -24.70 10.01
C GLU A 200 -2.30 -23.42 9.38
N ALA A 201 -1.59 -22.76 8.45
CA ALA A 201 -2.08 -21.57 7.81
C ALA A 201 -3.32 -21.86 6.96
N VAL A 202 -4.38 -21.08 7.14
CA VAL A 202 -5.66 -21.24 6.44
C VAL A 202 -5.98 -20.09 5.51
N MET A 203 -5.34 -18.93 5.75
CA MET A 203 -5.56 -17.71 4.96
C MET A 203 -4.32 -16.82 4.99
N TYR A 204 -4.02 -16.19 3.87
CA TYR A 204 -3.09 -15.07 3.78
C TYR A 204 -3.83 -13.83 3.28
N LEU A 205 -3.61 -12.73 3.96
CA LEU A 205 -3.99 -11.39 3.55
C LEU A 205 -2.72 -10.70 3.06
N VAL A 206 -2.69 -10.31 1.83
CA VAL A 206 -1.52 -9.70 1.22
C VAL A 206 -1.89 -8.33 0.69
N ASN A 207 -1.21 -7.32 1.18
CA ASN A 207 -1.21 -5.98 0.60
C ASN A 207 0.19 -5.70 0.07
N ALA A 208 0.30 -5.36 -1.20
CA ALA A 208 1.54 -4.93 -1.84
C ALA A 208 1.47 -3.42 -2.06
N LEU A 209 2.42 -2.69 -1.49
CA LEU A 209 2.57 -1.25 -1.68
C LEU A 209 3.98 -0.95 -2.16
N ALA A 210 4.09 -0.29 -3.30
CA ALA A 210 5.34 0.23 -3.82
C ALA A 210 5.21 1.73 -4.06
N PHE A 211 6.21 2.49 -3.60
CA PHE A 211 6.31 3.92 -3.81
C PHE A 211 7.60 4.23 -4.55
N ASP A 212 7.48 4.82 -5.73
CA ASP A 212 8.59 5.25 -6.58
C ASP A 212 8.38 6.72 -6.94
N ALA A 213 9.34 7.59 -6.60
CA ALA A 213 9.22 9.01 -6.89
C ALA A 213 10.57 9.70 -6.99
N GLU A 214 10.68 10.59 -7.97
CA GLU A 214 11.83 11.48 -8.11
C GLU A 214 11.75 12.62 -7.07
N TRP A 215 12.91 13.02 -6.54
CA TRP A 215 12.98 14.24 -5.75
C TRP A 215 12.70 15.48 -6.61
N GLN A 216 12.04 16.49 -6.06
CA GLN A 216 11.87 17.78 -6.73
C GLN A 216 13.23 18.43 -7.05
N LYS A 217 14.19 18.31 -6.13
CA LYS A 217 15.59 18.69 -6.32
C LYS A 217 16.43 17.42 -6.26
N ILE A 218 16.84 16.95 -7.43
CA ILE A 218 17.68 15.74 -7.56
C ILE A 218 19.08 16.06 -7.02
N TYR A 219 19.67 15.14 -6.29
CA TYR A 219 21.05 15.25 -5.82
C TYR A 219 22.02 15.06 -6.99
N ASN A 220 23.10 15.83 -7.01
CA ASN A 220 24.24 15.61 -7.88
C ASN A 220 25.38 14.95 -7.10
N GLU A 221 26.38 14.41 -7.80
CA GLU A 221 27.50 13.68 -7.19
C GLU A 221 28.24 14.47 -6.11
N ASN A 222 28.37 15.80 -6.24
CA ASN A 222 29.04 16.64 -5.25
C ASN A 222 28.25 16.79 -3.94
N GLN A 223 27.00 16.42 -3.92
CA GLN A 223 26.10 16.45 -2.76
C GLN A 223 26.06 15.11 -2.04
N VAL A 224 26.76 14.10 -2.54
CA VAL A 224 26.91 12.79 -1.90
C VAL A 224 28.37 12.62 -1.50
N ARG A 225 28.62 12.34 -0.22
CA ARG A 225 29.97 12.25 0.33
C ARG A 225 30.04 11.16 1.39
N ASP A 226 31.18 10.51 1.45
CA ASP A 226 31.49 9.58 2.54
C ASP A 226 31.39 10.28 3.90
N GLY A 227 30.83 9.57 4.86
CA GLY A 227 30.67 10.05 6.22
C GLY A 227 30.47 8.92 7.23
N VAL A 228 30.30 9.30 8.47
CA VAL A 228 30.14 8.34 9.58
C VAL A 228 28.81 8.57 10.26
N PHE A 229 28.01 7.54 10.34
CA PHE A 229 26.77 7.53 11.11
C PHE A 229 27.05 6.96 12.52
N ASN A 230 26.72 7.74 13.56
CA ASN A 230 26.83 7.31 14.95
C ASN A 230 25.51 6.66 15.36
N LYS A 231 25.53 5.37 15.66
CA LYS A 231 24.36 4.62 16.11
C LYS A 231 24.05 4.89 17.59
N GLU A 232 22.82 4.59 18.01
CA GLU A 232 22.37 4.75 19.41
C GLU A 232 23.21 3.96 20.41
N ASP A 233 23.73 2.79 20.01
CA ASP A 233 24.61 1.94 20.83
C ASP A 233 26.05 2.44 20.95
N GLY A 234 26.36 3.61 20.36
CA GLY A 234 27.67 4.23 20.33
C GLY A 234 28.62 3.65 19.26
N THR A 235 28.20 2.64 18.51
CA THR A 235 28.99 2.14 17.37
C THR A 235 28.91 3.08 16.18
N LYS A 236 29.89 2.98 15.28
CA LYS A 236 29.98 3.82 14.08
C LYS A 236 29.84 2.95 12.83
N GLN A 237 29.22 3.54 11.82
CA GLN A 237 29.06 2.92 10.50
C GLN A 237 29.44 3.93 9.42
N ASP A 238 30.31 3.51 8.49
CA ASP A 238 30.63 4.29 7.31
C ASP A 238 29.40 4.28 6.39
N VAL A 239 29.03 5.45 5.90
CA VAL A 239 27.83 5.66 5.05
C VAL A 239 28.11 6.75 4.04
N GLU A 240 27.32 6.77 2.96
CA GLU A 240 27.24 7.93 2.06
C GLU A 240 26.18 8.89 2.59
N LEU A 241 26.54 10.12 2.85
CA LEU A 241 25.66 11.19 3.31
C LEU A 241 25.23 12.07 2.15
N MET A 242 23.94 12.31 2.03
CA MET A 242 23.37 13.23 1.05
C MET A 242 23.14 14.61 1.67
N TYR A 243 23.65 15.66 1.05
CA TYR A 243 23.55 17.04 1.51
C TYR A 243 22.61 17.86 0.64
N SER A 244 21.62 18.50 1.25
CA SER A 244 20.75 19.46 0.59
C SER A 244 20.33 20.57 1.54
N GLU A 245 19.85 21.68 0.99
CA GLU A 245 19.20 22.75 1.74
C GLU A 245 17.69 22.66 1.50
N GLU A 246 16.93 22.56 2.59
CA GLU A 246 15.48 22.49 2.56
C GLU A 246 14.87 23.78 3.16
N ASN A 247 13.74 24.21 2.60
CA ASN A 247 13.13 25.49 2.96
C ASN A 247 11.95 25.35 3.93
N GLN A 248 11.52 24.11 4.21
CA GLN A 248 10.40 23.81 5.11
C GLN A 248 10.96 23.22 6.40
N TYR A 249 11.25 24.09 7.33
CA TYR A 249 11.72 23.71 8.66
C TYR A 249 10.55 23.41 9.60
N LEU A 250 10.65 22.31 10.33
CA LEU A 250 9.70 21.89 11.35
C LEU A 250 10.36 21.96 12.72
N LYS A 251 9.62 22.40 13.73
CA LYS A 251 10.08 22.41 15.10
C LYS A 251 8.91 22.41 16.07
N ASP A 252 9.02 21.58 17.10
CA ASP A 252 8.24 21.64 18.32
C ASP A 252 9.16 21.68 19.55
N ASP A 253 8.63 21.45 20.75
CA ASP A 253 9.41 21.47 21.99
C ASP A 253 10.35 20.25 22.11
N ASN A 254 10.08 19.15 21.40
CA ASN A 254 10.74 17.87 21.57
C ASN A 254 11.54 17.41 20.34
N ALA A 255 11.32 18.02 19.18
CA ALA A 255 11.99 17.63 17.93
C ALA A 255 12.19 18.80 16.98
N ALA A 256 13.12 18.64 16.06
CA ALA A 256 13.27 19.49 14.89
C ALA A 256 13.32 18.64 13.61
N GLY A 257 13.00 19.25 12.47
CA GLY A 257 12.96 18.50 11.23
C GLY A 257 12.77 19.35 9.99
N PHE A 258 12.51 18.69 8.89
CA PHE A 258 12.26 19.36 7.62
C PHE A 258 11.30 18.56 6.74
N ILE A 259 10.72 19.24 5.75
CA ILE A 259 9.96 18.64 4.67
C ILE A 259 10.77 18.73 3.39
N LYS A 260 10.94 17.61 2.70
CA LYS A 260 11.52 17.52 1.37
C LYS A 260 10.48 17.01 0.38
N TYR A 261 10.21 17.79 -0.66
CA TYR A 261 9.21 17.43 -1.64
C TYR A 261 9.76 16.51 -2.74
N TYR A 262 8.94 15.56 -3.16
CA TYR A 262 9.09 14.86 -4.42
C TYR A 262 8.61 15.73 -5.60
N ALA A 263 8.80 15.25 -6.80
CA ALA A 263 8.42 15.96 -8.04
C ALA A 263 6.96 16.45 -7.97
N ASP A 264 6.74 17.64 -8.53
CA ASP A 264 5.44 18.31 -8.58
C ASP A 264 4.78 18.57 -7.21
N GLN A 265 5.50 18.35 -6.10
CA GLN A 265 5.06 18.55 -4.71
C GLN A 265 3.78 17.76 -4.35
N LYS A 266 3.57 16.61 -5.00
CA LYS A 266 2.41 15.75 -4.72
C LYS A 266 2.64 14.84 -3.52
N TYR A 267 3.90 14.48 -3.29
CA TYR A 267 4.34 13.73 -2.13
C TYR A 267 5.47 14.47 -1.43
N ALA A 268 5.63 14.19 -0.16
CA ALA A 268 6.67 14.78 0.65
C ALA A 268 7.29 13.73 1.60
N PHE A 269 8.59 13.85 1.78
CA PHE A 269 9.32 13.18 2.84
C PHE A 269 9.42 14.13 4.03
N VAL A 270 9.02 13.67 5.21
CA VAL A 270 9.12 14.42 6.47
C VAL A 270 10.16 13.72 7.34
N ALA A 271 11.23 14.43 7.70
CA ALA A 271 12.23 13.96 8.65
C ALA A 271 12.05 14.72 9.96
N LEU A 272 11.99 13.98 11.06
CA LEU A 272 11.96 14.53 12.42
C LEU A 272 13.08 13.88 13.24
N LEU A 273 13.86 14.72 13.91
CA LEU A 273 14.92 14.32 14.81
C LEU A 273 14.55 14.77 16.22
N PRO A 274 14.31 13.87 17.17
CA PRO A 274 14.10 14.24 18.57
C PRO A 274 15.29 15.01 19.13
N ASN A 275 15.00 15.96 20.02
CA ASN A 275 16.02 16.74 20.72
C ASN A 275 16.88 15.83 21.61
N GLU A 276 18.08 16.30 21.94
CA GLU A 276 18.96 15.57 22.85
C GLU A 276 18.26 15.23 24.18
N GLY A 277 18.32 13.94 24.56
CA GLY A 277 17.66 13.41 25.76
C GLY A 277 16.21 12.98 25.55
N VAL A 278 15.61 13.23 24.39
CA VAL A 278 14.28 12.72 24.04
C VAL A 278 14.43 11.44 23.22
N SER A 279 13.95 10.32 23.74
CA SER A 279 13.97 9.07 22.96
C SER A 279 12.91 9.10 21.84
N ILE A 280 13.16 8.34 20.77
CA ILE A 280 12.17 8.21 19.69
C ILE A 280 10.83 7.66 20.20
N LEU A 281 10.86 6.73 21.16
CA LEU A 281 9.66 6.14 21.76
C LEU A 281 8.87 7.15 22.58
N ASP A 282 9.56 8.03 23.33
CA ASP A 282 8.91 9.09 24.10
C ASP A 282 8.31 10.15 23.15
N TYR A 283 9.01 10.48 22.08
CA TYR A 283 8.51 11.43 21.08
C TYR A 283 7.25 10.95 20.39
N ILE A 284 7.21 9.68 19.95
CA ILE A 284 6.00 9.14 19.30
C ILE A 284 4.84 8.86 20.27
N ALA A 285 5.08 8.95 21.57
CA ALA A 285 4.06 8.80 22.62
C ALA A 285 3.49 10.17 23.08
N SER A 286 4.14 11.28 22.71
CA SER A 286 3.69 12.65 23.04
C SER A 286 2.69 13.16 21.99
#